data_53da82626999e1c9e0f4af6bafa820e3
#
_entry.id   53da82626999e1c9e0f4af6bafa820e3
#
_cell.length_a   1.000
_cell.length_b   1.000
_cell.length_c   1.000
_cell.angle_alpha   90.00
_cell.angle_beta   90.00
_cell.angle_gamma   90.00
#
_symmetry.space_group_name_H-M   'P 1'
#
loop_
_entity.id
_entity.type
_entity.pdbx_description
1 polymer ?
#
loop_
_entity_poly.entity_id
_entity_poly.type
_entity_poly.pdbx_seq_one_letter_code
_entity_poly.pdbx_strand_id
1 'polypeptide(L)'
;MSHDKAEVLKRLDAAHCEIRDAICLGDWPLLTAQQIHGNRIAIADAPVERNKEFSGRDGIITNQRRIALGVYVADCCAVYIVDPKTPVIGLVHSGRKGTELGVVPNAITQMIERFGSNPAELIVQLSPCIRPPHYEIDFAATIIEQCRAQGVKRIYDSGTCTACDLEHYYSYRAEKGRTGRMLALLGFK
;
A
#
# COMPACT_ATOMS: atom_id res chain seq x y z
N MET A 1 -22.71 -16.08 -14.93
CA MET A 1 -22.44 -15.15 -16.05
C MET A 1 -20.93 -15.03 -16.17
N SER A 2 -20.33 -15.46 -17.28
CA SER A 2 -18.92 -15.24 -17.56
C SER A 2 -18.79 -13.77 -17.98
N HIS A 3 -18.27 -12.92 -17.09
CA HIS A 3 -17.90 -11.57 -17.50
C HIS A 3 -16.67 -11.65 -18.39
N ASP A 4 -16.73 -11.02 -19.55
CA ASP A 4 -15.56 -10.87 -20.40
C ASP A 4 -14.48 -10.11 -19.60
N LYS A 5 -13.30 -10.73 -19.44
CA LYS A 5 -12.18 -10.17 -18.70
C LYS A 5 -11.80 -8.76 -19.19
N ALA A 6 -11.88 -8.53 -20.51
CA ALA A 6 -11.56 -7.24 -21.10
C ALA A 6 -12.56 -6.15 -20.66
N GLU A 7 -13.85 -6.47 -20.61
CA GLU A 7 -14.89 -5.53 -20.15
C GLU A 7 -14.74 -5.21 -18.65
N VAL A 8 -14.39 -6.21 -17.81
CA VAL A 8 -14.14 -5.99 -16.38
C VAL A 8 -12.94 -5.07 -16.19
N LEU A 9 -11.84 -5.30 -16.90
CA LEU A 9 -10.65 -4.45 -16.82
C LEU A 9 -10.93 -3.02 -17.28
N LYS A 10 -11.70 -2.83 -18.35
CA LYS A 10 -12.10 -1.51 -18.84
C LYS A 10 -12.91 -0.73 -17.81
N ARG A 11 -13.86 -1.39 -17.12
CA ARG A 11 -14.65 -0.77 -16.04
C ARG A 11 -13.77 -0.41 -14.84
N LEU A 12 -12.83 -1.27 -14.50
CA LEU A 12 -11.88 -1.03 -13.41
C LEU A 12 -11.00 0.19 -13.74
N ASP A 13 -10.47 0.27 -14.96
CA ASP A 13 -9.66 1.42 -15.39
C ASP A 13 -10.46 2.72 -15.34
N ALA A 14 -11.72 2.72 -15.78
CA ALA A 14 -12.59 3.89 -15.69
C ALA A 14 -12.82 4.34 -14.24
N ALA A 15 -13.14 3.39 -13.35
CA ALA A 15 -13.32 3.69 -11.92
C ALA A 15 -12.03 4.20 -11.26
N HIS A 16 -10.87 3.65 -11.64
CA HIS A 16 -9.58 4.13 -11.15
C HIS A 16 -9.29 5.57 -11.63
N CYS A 17 -9.61 5.91 -12.88
CA CYS A 17 -9.46 7.27 -13.38
C CYS A 17 -10.36 8.24 -12.59
N GLU A 18 -11.64 7.91 -12.43
CA GLU A 18 -12.61 8.73 -11.69
C GLU A 18 -12.16 9.02 -10.25
N ILE A 19 -11.74 7.98 -9.52
CA ILE A 19 -11.24 8.14 -8.14
C ILE A 19 -9.97 8.99 -8.10
N ARG A 20 -9.04 8.77 -9.03
CA ARG A 20 -7.79 9.55 -9.08
C ARG A 20 -8.05 11.01 -9.40
N ASP A 21 -9.00 11.30 -10.28
CA ASP A 21 -9.43 12.67 -10.59
C ASP A 21 -10.04 13.34 -9.35
N ALA A 22 -10.90 12.63 -8.63
CA ALA A 22 -11.55 13.12 -7.41
C ALA A 22 -10.56 13.50 -6.29
N ILE A 23 -9.40 12.84 -6.23
CA ILE A 23 -8.33 13.14 -5.25
C ILE A 23 -7.15 13.91 -5.86
N CYS A 24 -7.33 14.52 -7.04
CA CYS A 24 -6.34 15.32 -7.76
C CYS A 24 -5.05 14.57 -8.15
N LEU A 25 -5.14 13.28 -8.46
CA LEU A 25 -4.07 12.43 -8.98
C LEU A 25 -4.33 11.96 -10.42
N GLY A 26 -5.32 12.52 -11.13
CA GLY A 26 -5.86 11.97 -12.38
C GLY A 26 -4.84 11.80 -13.50
N ASP A 27 -4.04 12.82 -13.76
CA ASP A 27 -3.05 12.87 -14.84
C ASP A 27 -1.67 12.32 -14.44
N TRP A 28 -1.49 11.92 -13.18
CA TRP A 28 -0.18 11.46 -12.71
C TRP A 28 0.08 10.00 -13.10
N PRO A 29 1.31 9.65 -13.49
CA PRO A 29 1.67 8.24 -13.66
C PRO A 29 1.36 7.43 -12.40
N LEU A 30 0.67 6.31 -12.57
CA LEU A 30 0.39 5.36 -11.50
C LEU A 30 1.46 4.28 -11.48
N LEU A 31 2.16 4.18 -10.36
CA LEU A 31 3.13 3.13 -10.10
C LEU A 31 2.52 2.07 -9.18
N THR A 32 2.52 0.83 -9.61
CA THR A 32 2.01 -0.31 -8.85
C THR A 32 3.08 -1.38 -8.65
N ALA A 33 2.89 -2.23 -7.68
CA ALA A 33 3.70 -3.42 -7.44
C ALA A 33 2.91 -4.68 -7.80
N GLN A 34 3.58 -5.71 -8.28
CA GLN A 34 2.95 -7.00 -8.62
C GLN A 34 2.34 -7.70 -7.41
N GLN A 35 2.86 -7.43 -6.21
CA GLN A 35 2.38 -7.94 -4.93
C GLN A 35 2.43 -9.47 -4.81
N ILE A 36 3.63 -9.98 -4.57
CA ILE A 36 3.90 -11.43 -4.43
C ILE A 36 3.93 -11.91 -2.98
N HIS A 37 3.52 -11.04 -2.02
CA HIS A 37 3.60 -11.25 -0.57
C HIS A 37 5.05 -11.49 -0.09
N GLY A 38 6.01 -10.81 -0.73
CA GLY A 38 7.42 -10.80 -0.38
C GLY A 38 7.78 -9.59 0.50
N ASN A 39 9.08 -9.23 0.50
CA ASN A 39 9.58 -8.07 1.22
C ASN A 39 10.37 -7.10 0.33
N ARG A 40 10.34 -7.27 -0.98
CA ARG A 40 11.10 -6.41 -1.89
C ARG A 40 10.34 -5.13 -2.21
N ILE A 41 11.06 -4.01 -2.17
CA ILE A 41 10.56 -2.67 -2.46
C ILE A 41 11.14 -2.19 -3.79
N ALA A 42 10.33 -1.49 -4.59
CA ALA A 42 10.79 -0.76 -5.75
C ALA A 42 11.17 0.66 -5.34
N ILE A 43 12.26 1.17 -5.90
CA ILE A 43 12.67 2.56 -5.76
C ILE A 43 12.41 3.25 -7.09
N ALA A 44 11.59 4.29 -7.08
CA ALA A 44 11.29 5.13 -8.24
C ALA A 44 11.90 6.53 -8.00
N ASP A 45 13.19 6.66 -8.22
CA ASP A 45 13.99 7.88 -7.99
C ASP A 45 14.36 8.61 -9.28
N ALA A 46 13.88 8.14 -10.42
CA ALA A 46 13.98 8.79 -11.72
C ALA A 46 12.60 9.17 -12.25
N PRO A 47 12.51 10.19 -13.13
CA PRO A 47 11.24 10.60 -13.73
C PRO A 47 10.51 9.43 -14.42
N VAL A 48 9.21 9.35 -14.22
CA VAL A 48 8.33 8.36 -14.83
C VAL A 48 7.19 9.10 -15.55
N GLU A 49 7.04 8.84 -16.83
CA GLU A 49 6.07 9.58 -17.69
C GLU A 49 4.76 8.80 -17.91
N ARG A 50 4.69 7.55 -17.52
CA ARG A 50 3.53 6.66 -17.73
C ARG A 50 3.38 5.64 -16.62
N ASN A 51 2.20 5.04 -16.55
CA ASN A 51 1.91 3.97 -15.60
C ASN A 51 2.92 2.83 -15.72
N LYS A 52 3.33 2.28 -14.57
CA LYS A 52 4.33 1.20 -14.51
C LYS A 52 4.03 0.26 -13.36
N GLU A 53 4.08 -1.04 -13.65
CA GLU A 53 4.07 -2.08 -12.62
C GLU A 53 5.50 -2.60 -12.39
N PHE A 54 5.89 -2.71 -11.11
CA PHE A 54 7.17 -3.29 -10.70
C PHE A 54 7.01 -4.78 -10.38
N SER A 55 7.62 -5.63 -11.20
CA SER A 55 7.57 -7.08 -11.02
C SER A 55 8.30 -7.53 -9.75
N GLY A 56 7.73 -8.51 -9.05
CA GLY A 56 8.32 -9.12 -7.86
C GLY A 56 8.51 -8.18 -6.68
N ARG A 57 7.68 -7.14 -6.56
CA ARG A 57 7.72 -6.14 -5.48
C ARG A 57 6.42 -6.13 -4.70
N ASP A 58 6.49 -5.72 -3.44
CA ASP A 58 5.35 -5.57 -2.53
C ASP A 58 5.23 -4.15 -1.97
N GLY A 59 5.96 -3.22 -2.50
CA GLY A 59 5.86 -1.81 -2.17
C GLY A 59 6.75 -0.97 -3.08
N ILE A 60 6.52 0.34 -3.02
CA ILE A 60 7.23 1.33 -3.83
C ILE A 60 7.54 2.52 -2.94
N ILE A 61 8.75 3.06 -3.07
CA ILE A 61 9.15 4.34 -2.47
C ILE A 61 9.60 5.29 -3.59
N THR A 62 9.32 6.58 -3.41
CA THR A 62 9.68 7.61 -4.40
C THR A 62 9.89 8.97 -3.76
N ASN A 63 10.80 9.75 -4.33
CA ASN A 63 10.95 11.18 -4.09
C ASN A 63 10.42 12.03 -5.26
N GLN A 64 9.85 11.39 -6.28
CA GLN A 64 9.35 12.08 -7.45
C GLN A 64 7.97 12.68 -7.19
N ARG A 65 7.82 13.97 -7.50
CA ARG A 65 6.54 14.69 -7.43
C ARG A 65 5.63 14.28 -8.59
N ARG A 66 4.34 14.46 -8.40
CA ARG A 66 3.31 14.15 -9.40
C ARG A 66 3.35 12.69 -9.87
N ILE A 67 3.64 11.80 -8.95
CA ILE A 67 3.56 10.34 -9.10
C ILE A 67 2.50 9.83 -8.13
N ALA A 68 1.63 8.94 -8.59
CA ALA A 68 0.70 8.19 -7.77
C ALA A 68 1.24 6.79 -7.51
N LEU A 69 1.33 6.39 -6.25
CA LEU A 69 1.61 5.01 -5.84
C LEU A 69 0.30 4.28 -5.61
N GLY A 70 0.22 3.02 -6.03
CA GLY A 70 -0.96 2.19 -5.86
C GLY A 70 -0.63 0.77 -5.38
N VAL A 71 -1.38 0.26 -4.40
CA VAL A 71 -1.39 -1.15 -4.02
C VAL A 71 -2.82 -1.65 -3.85
N TYR A 72 -3.05 -2.91 -4.18
CA TYR A 72 -4.35 -3.56 -4.11
C TYR A 72 -4.43 -4.45 -2.87
N VAL A 73 -5.50 -4.30 -2.08
CA VAL A 73 -5.68 -5.06 -0.85
C VAL A 73 -7.09 -5.64 -0.74
N ALA A 74 -7.17 -6.81 -0.12
CA ALA A 74 -8.36 -7.40 0.47
C ALA A 74 -7.84 -8.25 1.64
N ASP A 75 -8.00 -7.77 2.86
CA ASP A 75 -7.45 -8.26 4.13
C ASP A 75 -6.01 -7.85 4.43
N CYS A 76 -5.07 -7.85 3.45
CA CYS A 76 -3.74 -7.32 3.68
C CYS A 76 -3.78 -5.81 3.97
N CYS A 77 -2.80 -5.30 4.69
CA CYS A 77 -2.66 -3.89 5.00
C CYS A 77 -1.94 -3.14 3.87
N ALA A 78 -2.46 -2.01 3.46
CA ALA A 78 -1.68 -0.98 2.78
C ALA A 78 -1.05 -0.08 3.83
N VAL A 79 0.29 0.01 3.83
CA VAL A 79 1.03 0.83 4.77
C VAL A 79 1.57 2.04 4.04
N TYR A 80 1.06 3.21 4.42
CA TYR A 80 1.47 4.50 3.92
C TYR A 80 2.63 5.02 4.75
N ILE A 81 3.71 5.45 4.11
CA ILE A 81 4.90 6.01 4.76
C ILE A 81 5.17 7.37 4.12
N VAL A 82 5.23 8.43 4.92
CA VAL A 82 5.49 9.77 4.44
C VAL A 82 6.61 10.41 5.25
N ASP A 83 7.62 10.92 4.56
CA ASP A 83 8.61 11.81 5.14
C ASP A 83 8.28 13.26 4.75
N PRO A 84 7.76 14.08 5.67
CA PRO A 84 7.41 15.46 5.36
C PRO A 84 8.62 16.41 5.33
N LYS A 85 9.78 15.96 5.81
CA LYS A 85 11.03 16.77 5.85
C LYS A 85 11.86 16.55 4.60
N THR A 86 12.13 15.29 4.30
CA THR A 86 12.71 14.87 3.03
C THR A 86 11.54 14.39 2.18
N PRO A 87 11.17 15.08 1.07
CA PRO A 87 9.93 14.77 0.36
C PRO A 87 9.99 13.39 -0.31
N VAL A 88 9.76 12.36 0.49
CA VAL A 88 9.74 10.95 0.09
C VAL A 88 8.46 10.31 0.59
N ILE A 89 7.83 9.52 -0.25
CA ILE A 89 6.66 8.73 0.10
C ILE A 89 6.89 7.24 -0.21
N GLY A 90 6.22 6.39 0.54
CA GLY A 90 6.20 4.95 0.32
C GLY A 90 4.81 4.38 0.50
N LEU A 91 4.46 3.40 -0.32
CA LEU A 91 3.23 2.63 -0.19
C LEU A 91 3.56 1.14 -0.28
N VAL A 92 3.23 0.40 0.77
CA VAL A 92 3.68 -0.97 0.97
C VAL A 92 2.49 -1.89 1.18
N HIS A 93 2.46 -3.00 0.46
CA HIS A 93 1.53 -4.11 0.67
C HIS A 93 2.10 -5.05 1.75
N SER A 94 1.42 -5.18 2.87
CA SER A 94 1.84 -6.02 3.99
C SER A 94 0.69 -6.90 4.48
N GLY A 95 0.71 -8.15 4.08
CA GLY A 95 -0.09 -9.22 4.69
C GLY A 95 0.78 -10.00 5.68
N ARG A 96 0.25 -11.11 6.25
CA ARG A 96 0.96 -11.94 7.21
C ARG A 96 2.40 -12.27 6.76
N LYS A 97 2.57 -12.86 5.59
CA LYS A 97 3.89 -13.28 5.08
C LYS A 97 4.83 -12.10 4.85
N GLY A 98 4.35 -11.02 4.25
CA GLY A 98 5.15 -9.81 4.04
C GLY A 98 5.60 -9.19 5.37
N THR A 99 4.72 -9.18 6.37
CA THR A 99 5.02 -8.72 7.73
C THR A 99 6.09 -9.59 8.40
N GLU A 100 5.94 -10.91 8.34
CA GLU A 100 6.93 -11.88 8.87
C GLU A 100 8.31 -11.71 8.20
N LEU A 101 8.34 -11.37 6.91
CA LEU A 101 9.55 -11.09 6.14
C LEU A 101 10.10 -9.68 6.32
N GLY A 102 9.44 -8.81 7.10
CA GLY A 102 9.89 -7.46 7.39
C GLY A 102 9.78 -6.49 6.20
N VAL A 103 8.71 -6.56 5.41
CA VAL A 103 8.54 -5.70 4.22
C VAL A 103 8.49 -4.21 4.58
N VAL A 104 7.84 -3.83 5.69
CA VAL A 104 7.74 -2.44 6.13
C VAL A 104 9.08 -1.94 6.69
N PRO A 105 9.77 -2.64 7.60
CA PRO A 105 11.14 -2.30 7.98
C PRO A 105 12.08 -2.13 6.79
N ASN A 106 12.00 -3.01 5.79
CA ASN A 106 12.82 -2.89 4.59
C ASN A 106 12.53 -1.59 3.82
N ALA A 107 11.26 -1.20 3.67
CA ALA A 107 10.90 0.08 3.05
C ALA A 107 11.48 1.27 3.82
N ILE A 108 11.36 1.29 5.15
CA ILE A 108 11.91 2.33 6.01
C ILE A 108 13.43 2.39 5.87
N THR A 109 14.12 1.25 5.92
CA THR A 109 15.58 1.17 5.74
C THR A 109 16.01 1.77 4.40
N GLN A 110 15.31 1.42 3.31
CA GLN A 110 15.62 1.98 1.99
C GLN A 110 15.32 3.49 1.89
N MET A 111 14.29 4.00 2.58
CA MET A 111 14.06 5.46 2.67
C MET A 111 15.21 6.17 3.39
N ILE A 112 15.76 5.56 4.45
CA ILE A 112 16.94 6.09 5.16
C ILE A 112 18.17 6.06 4.26
N GLU A 113 18.49 4.90 3.71
CA GLU A 113 19.74 4.68 2.96
C GLU A 113 19.77 5.45 1.63
N ARG A 114 18.62 5.49 0.93
CA ARG A 114 18.54 6.07 -0.43
C ARG A 114 18.26 7.56 -0.42
N PHE A 115 17.46 8.03 0.53
CA PHE A 115 16.96 9.42 0.53
C PHE A 115 17.36 10.22 1.78
N GLY A 116 18.01 9.59 2.76
CA GLY A 116 18.42 10.26 4.00
C GLY A 116 17.27 10.56 4.95
N SER A 117 16.15 9.84 4.84
CA SER A 117 15.00 10.01 5.74
C SER A 117 15.39 9.73 7.20
N ASN A 118 14.86 10.54 8.12
CA ASN A 118 14.99 10.30 9.56
C ASN A 118 13.73 9.54 10.05
N PRO A 119 13.86 8.31 10.58
CA PRO A 119 12.72 7.54 11.07
C PRO A 119 11.84 8.29 12.08
N ALA A 120 12.43 9.13 12.92
CA ALA A 120 11.69 9.91 13.92
C ALA A 120 10.75 10.95 13.29
N GLU A 121 10.99 11.35 12.03
CA GLU A 121 10.19 12.32 11.29
C GLU A 121 9.14 11.64 10.39
N LEU A 122 9.23 10.33 10.19
CA LEU A 122 8.27 9.59 9.37
C LEU A 122 6.89 9.58 10.00
N ILE A 123 5.89 9.63 9.13
CA ILE A 123 4.49 9.37 9.45
C ILE A 123 4.13 8.04 8.79
N VAL A 124 3.65 7.08 9.58
CA VAL A 124 3.17 5.79 9.10
C VAL A 124 1.68 5.66 9.40
N GLN A 125 0.89 5.31 8.39
CA GLN A 125 -0.54 5.05 8.52
C GLN A 125 -0.86 3.64 7.99
N LEU A 126 -1.55 2.84 8.80
CA LEU A 126 -2.08 1.54 8.41
C LEU A 126 -3.53 1.70 7.90
N SER A 127 -3.81 1.08 6.75
CA SER A 127 -5.18 0.99 6.21
C SER A 127 -6.05 0.02 7.01
N PRO A 128 -7.37 -0.02 6.77
CA PRO A 128 -8.19 -1.17 7.11
C PRO A 128 -7.55 -2.46 6.61
N CYS A 129 -7.54 -3.50 7.47
CA CYS A 129 -7.02 -4.83 7.16
C CYS A 129 -7.72 -5.86 8.05
N ILE A 130 -7.57 -7.15 7.75
CA ILE A 130 -8.19 -8.18 8.59
C ILE A 130 -7.53 -8.27 9.96
N ARG A 131 -8.34 -8.54 11.01
CA ARG A 131 -7.90 -8.56 12.41
C ARG A 131 -8.55 -9.71 13.19
N PRO A 132 -8.00 -10.06 14.36
CA PRO A 132 -8.69 -10.94 15.28
C PRO A 132 -10.09 -10.40 15.64
N PRO A 133 -11.11 -11.24 15.83
CA PRO A 133 -11.04 -12.71 15.77
C PRO A 133 -11.19 -13.31 14.36
N HIS A 134 -11.35 -12.49 13.29
CA HIS A 134 -11.55 -12.97 11.92
C HIS A 134 -10.25 -13.48 11.27
N TYR A 135 -9.12 -13.17 11.88
CA TYR A 135 -7.82 -13.70 11.52
C TYR A 135 -7.05 -14.12 12.78
N GLU A 136 -6.28 -15.19 12.68
CA GLU A 136 -5.61 -15.81 13.82
C GLU A 136 -4.38 -15.04 14.33
N ILE A 137 -3.87 -14.10 13.54
CA ILE A 137 -2.67 -13.32 13.86
C ILE A 137 -2.97 -11.84 13.69
N ASP A 138 -2.60 -11.02 14.67
CA ASP A 138 -2.61 -9.56 14.54
C ASP A 138 -1.30 -9.07 13.89
N PHE A 139 -1.21 -9.21 12.56
CA PHE A 139 -0.05 -8.72 11.84
C PHE A 139 0.00 -7.17 11.79
N ALA A 140 -1.12 -6.48 12.00
CA ALA A 140 -1.12 -5.02 12.09
C ALA A 140 -0.41 -4.55 13.38
N ALA A 141 -0.63 -5.20 14.51
CA ALA A 141 0.14 -4.95 15.73
C ALA A 141 1.64 -5.20 15.49
N THR A 142 1.98 -6.29 14.80
CA THR A 142 3.38 -6.59 14.42
C THR A 142 3.99 -5.50 13.54
N ILE A 143 3.27 -4.98 12.55
CA ILE A 143 3.74 -3.86 11.71
C ILE A 143 4.04 -2.63 12.58
N ILE A 144 3.17 -2.30 13.54
CA ILE A 144 3.36 -1.16 14.45
C ILE A 144 4.63 -1.33 15.29
N GLU A 145 4.83 -2.54 15.84
CA GLU A 145 6.05 -2.86 16.63
C GLU A 145 7.31 -2.75 15.76
N GLN A 146 7.28 -3.27 14.54
CA GLN A 146 8.37 -3.16 13.58
C GLN A 146 8.69 -1.69 13.24
N CYS A 147 7.69 -0.85 13.04
CA CYS A 147 7.89 0.58 12.81
C CYS A 147 8.52 1.27 14.03
N ARG A 148 8.06 0.96 15.25
CA ARG A 148 8.65 1.48 16.49
C ARG A 148 10.10 1.05 16.66
N ALA A 149 10.43 -0.20 16.36
CA ALA A 149 11.80 -0.71 16.40
C ALA A 149 12.73 0.00 15.41
N GLN A 150 12.19 0.52 14.29
CA GLN A 150 12.93 1.37 13.35
C GLN A 150 13.06 2.83 13.81
N GLY A 151 12.47 3.22 14.94
CA GLY A 151 12.52 4.58 15.47
C GLY A 151 11.39 5.50 15.01
N VAL A 152 10.36 4.98 14.32
CA VAL A 152 9.18 5.76 13.92
C VAL A 152 8.35 6.12 15.15
N LYS A 153 8.03 7.42 15.29
CA LYS A 153 7.28 7.94 16.44
C LYS A 153 5.81 8.21 16.13
N ARG A 154 5.49 8.51 14.88
CA ARG A 154 4.14 8.88 14.42
C ARG A 154 3.54 7.72 13.62
N ILE A 155 2.85 6.83 14.31
CA ILE A 155 2.23 5.64 13.74
C ILE A 155 0.73 5.71 14.02
N TYR A 156 -0.06 5.65 12.97
CA TYR A 156 -1.51 5.67 13.03
C TYR A 156 -2.07 4.36 12.46
N ASP A 157 -3.14 3.90 13.07
CA ASP A 157 -3.84 2.69 12.66
C ASP A 157 -5.32 3.00 12.52
N SER A 158 -5.95 2.59 11.42
CA SER A 158 -7.39 2.74 11.24
C SER A 158 -8.19 1.96 12.29
N GLY A 159 -7.62 0.88 12.82
CA GLY A 159 -8.31 -0.03 13.74
C GLY A 159 -9.43 -0.85 13.09
N THR A 160 -9.72 -0.62 11.82
CA THR A 160 -10.85 -1.22 11.10
C THR A 160 -10.50 -2.61 10.58
N CYS A 161 -11.39 -3.59 10.86
CA CYS A 161 -11.28 -4.94 10.32
C CYS A 161 -12.11 -5.08 9.04
N THR A 162 -11.47 -5.46 7.93
CA THR A 162 -12.13 -5.64 6.63
C THR A 162 -13.19 -6.73 6.63
N ALA A 163 -13.02 -7.78 7.43
CA ALA A 163 -13.98 -8.87 7.54
C ALA A 163 -15.21 -8.55 8.42
N CYS A 164 -15.18 -7.42 9.15
CA CYS A 164 -16.30 -6.97 9.99
C CYS A 164 -17.36 -6.19 9.22
N ASP A 165 -17.02 -5.65 8.07
CA ASP A 165 -17.87 -4.75 7.29
C ASP A 165 -17.70 -5.01 5.80
N LEU A 166 -18.42 -6.01 5.30
CA LEU A 166 -18.36 -6.42 3.89
C LEU A 166 -19.19 -5.50 2.96
N GLU A 167 -19.90 -4.54 3.51
CA GLU A 167 -20.60 -3.53 2.72
C GLU A 167 -19.60 -2.48 2.20
N HIS A 168 -18.58 -2.14 2.99
CA HIS A 168 -17.61 -1.11 2.66
C HIS A 168 -16.23 -1.66 2.26
N TYR A 169 -15.90 -2.91 2.65
CA TYR A 169 -14.58 -3.50 2.40
C TYR A 169 -14.66 -4.87 1.75
N TYR A 170 -13.71 -5.15 0.88
CA TYR A 170 -13.48 -6.50 0.36
C TYR A 170 -12.64 -7.31 1.35
N SER A 171 -13.07 -8.54 1.63
CA SER A 171 -12.33 -9.48 2.48
C SER A 171 -12.14 -10.82 1.78
N TYR A 172 -10.89 -11.15 1.46
CA TYR A 172 -10.53 -12.42 0.85
C TYR A 172 -10.90 -13.62 1.74
N ARG A 173 -10.71 -13.48 3.06
CA ARG A 173 -11.02 -14.51 4.05
C ARG A 173 -12.53 -14.72 4.19
N ALA A 174 -13.28 -13.67 4.43
CA ALA A 174 -14.72 -13.77 4.65
C ALA A 174 -15.47 -14.24 3.41
N GLU A 175 -15.07 -13.78 2.23
CA GLU A 175 -15.70 -14.10 0.94
C GLU A 175 -15.06 -15.31 0.25
N LYS A 176 -14.18 -16.05 0.96
CA LYS A 176 -13.57 -17.31 0.48
C LYS A 176 -12.87 -17.15 -0.89
N GLY A 177 -12.18 -16.04 -1.07
CA GLY A 177 -11.44 -15.71 -2.29
C GLY A 177 -12.27 -15.17 -3.45
N ARG A 178 -13.59 -15.09 -3.33
CA ARG A 178 -14.50 -14.56 -4.36
C ARG A 178 -14.82 -13.09 -4.10
N THR A 179 -13.81 -12.26 -4.11
CA THR A 179 -13.91 -10.87 -3.71
C THR A 179 -13.15 -9.95 -4.67
N GLY A 180 -13.47 -8.66 -4.65
CA GLY A 180 -12.72 -7.61 -5.31
C GLY A 180 -11.42 -7.26 -4.59
N ARG A 181 -10.90 -6.10 -4.95
CA ARG A 181 -9.74 -5.49 -4.26
C ARG A 181 -10.01 -4.00 -4.07
N MET A 182 -9.61 -3.49 -2.92
CA MET A 182 -9.54 -2.05 -2.68
C MET A 182 -8.22 -1.53 -3.23
N LEU A 183 -8.24 -0.36 -3.82
CA LEU A 183 -7.04 0.34 -4.28
C LEU A 183 -6.64 1.40 -3.24
N ALA A 184 -5.48 1.21 -2.63
CA ALA A 184 -4.84 2.23 -1.82
C ALA A 184 -3.99 3.13 -2.71
N LEU A 185 -4.13 4.44 -2.56
CA LEU A 185 -3.42 5.45 -3.36
C LEU A 185 -2.66 6.42 -2.47
N LEU A 186 -1.46 6.79 -2.88
CA LEU A 186 -0.63 7.81 -2.24
C LEU A 186 0.10 8.63 -3.30
N GLY A 187 0.10 9.94 -3.14
CA GLY A 187 0.87 10.84 -4.01
C GLY A 187 1.15 12.17 -3.33
N PHE A 188 2.09 12.95 -3.86
CA PHE A 188 2.33 14.31 -3.40
C PHE A 188 2.66 15.25 -4.56
N LYS A 189 2.30 16.52 -4.38
CA LYS A 189 2.50 17.61 -5.34
C LYS A 189 3.92 18.13 -5.33
#